data_c059a07b18fa4dd8303c4d9ff9420b9e
#
_entry.id   c059a07b18fa4dd8303c4d9ff9420b9e
#
_cell.length_a   1.000
_cell.length_b   1.000
_cell.length_c   1.000
_cell.angle_alpha   90.00
_cell.angle_beta   90.00
_cell.angle_gamma   90.00
#
_symmetry.space_group_name_H-M   'P 1'
#
loop_
_entity.id
_entity.type
_entity.pdbx_description
1 polymer ?
#
loop_
_entity_poly.entity_id
_entity_poly.type
_entity_poly.pdbx_seq_one_letter_code
_entity_poly.pdbx_strand_id
1 'polypeptide(L)'
;HPTAGMLTPGDQAPPFELQNQDGEAVSLSAADGYAVVYFYPRADTPGCTTEATCFRDRFAAFEARNVTVFGISDDPVDDLAAFAETHDLPFELLSDPDGEVGRAYDSYGEKNMFGRTFDGTFRNSYIVDPEGQVARAFEGVSPDGHAAEIIEALDELQ
;
A
#
# COMPACT_ATOMS: atom_id res chain seq x y z
N HIS A 1 -16.55 -4.19 -12.20
CA HIS A 1 -16.36 -2.96 -11.41
C HIS A 1 -16.61 -1.73 -12.27
N PRO A 2 -17.37 -0.80 -11.76
CA PRO A 2 -17.58 0.42 -12.50
C PRO A 2 -16.27 1.14 -12.69
N THR A 3 -16.16 1.50 -13.79
CA THR A 3 -15.08 2.10 -14.35
C THR A 3 -14.29 3.15 -13.70
N ALA A 4 -14.74 3.91 -12.90
CA ALA A 4 -13.99 5.01 -12.36
C ALA A 4 -14.11 4.99 -10.87
N GLY A 5 -13.03 5.05 -10.21
CA GLY A 5 -13.05 5.11 -8.79
C GLY A 5 -12.44 3.88 -8.19
N MET A 6 -12.41 3.85 -6.90
CA MET A 6 -11.75 2.82 -6.13
C MET A 6 -12.74 1.76 -5.67
N LEU A 7 -12.20 0.67 -5.16
CA LEU A 7 -12.99 -0.27 -4.39
C LEU A 7 -13.62 0.48 -3.21
N THR A 8 -14.77 0.03 -2.77
CA THR A 8 -15.50 0.71 -1.71
C THR A 8 -15.66 -0.22 -0.50
N PRO A 9 -15.94 0.35 0.68
CA PRO A 9 -16.19 -0.47 1.86
C PRO A 9 -17.25 -1.53 1.60
N GLY A 10 -16.96 -2.77 1.99
CA GLY A 10 -17.79 -3.92 1.74
C GLY A 10 -17.39 -4.74 0.54
N ASP A 11 -16.57 -4.20 -0.36
CA ASP A 11 -16.07 -4.98 -1.48
C ASP A 11 -15.05 -6.01 -0.98
N GLN A 12 -14.97 -7.14 -1.67
CA GLN A 12 -13.96 -8.14 -1.39
C GLN A 12 -12.61 -7.57 -1.82
N ALA A 13 -11.64 -7.52 -0.91
CA ALA A 13 -10.29 -7.10 -1.26
C ALA A 13 -9.66 -8.17 -2.16
N PRO A 14 -9.16 -7.80 -3.36
CA PRO A 14 -8.53 -8.79 -4.23
C PRO A 14 -7.36 -9.49 -3.54
N PRO A 15 -7.30 -10.82 -3.58
CA PRO A 15 -6.17 -11.53 -3.00
C PRO A 15 -4.92 -11.27 -3.84
N PHE A 16 -3.76 -11.35 -3.20
CA PHE A 16 -2.50 -11.23 -3.93
C PHE A 16 -1.43 -12.08 -3.29
N GLU A 17 -0.41 -12.39 -4.08
CA GLU A 17 0.83 -12.97 -3.60
C GLU A 17 1.95 -12.32 -4.41
N LEU A 18 2.82 -11.59 -3.74
CA LEU A 18 3.89 -10.83 -4.37
C LEU A 18 5.19 -11.06 -3.61
N GLN A 19 6.31 -10.85 -4.27
CA GLN A 19 7.61 -10.94 -3.62
C GLN A 19 7.88 -9.68 -2.81
N ASN A 20 8.42 -9.86 -1.61
CA ASN A 20 8.80 -8.74 -0.77
C ASN A 20 10.25 -8.30 -1.07
N GLN A 21 10.77 -7.39 -0.26
CA GLN A 21 12.13 -6.84 -0.41
C GLN A 21 13.22 -7.90 -0.25
N ASP A 22 12.91 -9.04 0.35
CA ASP A 22 13.84 -10.15 0.52
C ASP A 22 13.65 -11.23 -0.55
N GLY A 23 12.76 -11.02 -1.50
CA GLY A 23 12.46 -11.99 -2.55
C GLY A 23 11.55 -13.11 -2.11
N GLU A 24 10.93 -13.01 -0.94
CA GLU A 24 10.02 -14.01 -0.42
C GLU A 24 8.57 -13.71 -0.81
N ALA A 25 7.81 -14.76 -1.10
CA ALA A 25 6.39 -14.59 -1.45
C ALA A 25 5.57 -14.24 -0.21
N VAL A 26 4.79 -13.17 -0.32
CA VAL A 26 3.91 -12.69 0.75
C VAL A 26 2.52 -12.50 0.18
N SER A 27 1.51 -12.99 0.88
CA SER A 27 0.12 -12.85 0.45
C SER A 27 -0.69 -12.04 1.47
N LEU A 28 -1.81 -11.49 0.99
CA LEU A 28 -2.73 -10.74 1.84
C LEU A 28 -3.19 -11.58 3.03
N SER A 29 -3.37 -12.88 2.83
CA SER A 29 -3.82 -13.79 3.88
C SER A 29 -2.81 -13.96 5.02
N ALA A 30 -1.59 -13.45 4.87
CA ALA A 30 -0.61 -13.46 5.96
C ALA A 30 -1.00 -12.54 7.10
N ALA A 31 -1.91 -11.59 6.87
CA ALA A 31 -2.40 -10.71 7.92
C ALA A 31 -3.47 -11.42 8.75
N ASP A 32 -3.25 -11.53 10.06
CA ASP A 32 -4.21 -12.19 10.97
C ASP A 32 -5.36 -11.25 11.36
N GLY A 33 -5.09 -9.97 11.39
CA GLY A 33 -6.07 -8.95 11.76
C GLY A 33 -6.34 -8.03 10.59
N TYR A 34 -6.50 -6.75 10.88
CA TYR A 34 -6.62 -5.74 9.84
C TYR A 34 -5.32 -5.61 9.07
N ALA A 35 -5.42 -5.25 7.80
CA ALA A 35 -4.27 -4.98 6.95
C ALA A 35 -4.39 -3.58 6.35
N VAL A 36 -3.27 -2.88 6.25
CA VAL A 36 -3.17 -1.65 5.47
C VAL A 36 -2.46 -2.02 4.18
N VAL A 37 -3.11 -1.78 3.05
CA VAL A 37 -2.52 -2.00 1.73
C VAL A 37 -2.38 -0.62 1.10
N TYR A 38 -1.14 -0.10 1.05
CA TYR A 38 -0.95 1.20 0.44
C TYR A 38 -0.10 1.09 -0.83
N PHE A 39 -0.50 1.83 -1.84
CA PHE A 39 0.17 1.86 -3.14
C PHE A 39 0.93 3.17 -3.26
N TYR A 40 2.16 3.11 -3.77
CA TYR A 40 3.00 4.29 -3.96
C TYR A 40 3.70 4.22 -5.31
N PRO A 41 3.96 5.39 -5.93
CA PRO A 41 4.46 5.42 -7.31
C PRO A 41 5.85 4.85 -7.51
N ARG A 42 6.81 5.16 -6.62
CA ARG A 42 8.19 4.72 -6.82
C ARG A 42 9.01 4.82 -5.55
N ALA A 43 9.75 3.75 -5.26
CA ALA A 43 10.66 3.70 -4.12
C ALA A 43 11.72 4.81 -4.21
N ASP A 44 12.10 5.32 -3.06
CA ASP A 44 13.18 6.30 -2.89
C ASP A 44 12.96 7.64 -3.60
N THR A 45 11.72 8.01 -3.88
CA THR A 45 11.36 9.36 -4.29
C THR A 45 10.92 10.16 -3.05
N PRO A 46 11.00 11.50 -3.07
CA PRO A 46 10.70 12.29 -1.86
C PRO A 46 9.35 12.02 -1.22
N GLY A 47 8.28 12.00 -2.01
CA GLY A 47 6.94 11.74 -1.48
C GLY A 47 6.77 10.33 -0.93
N CYS A 48 7.26 9.33 -1.64
CA CYS A 48 7.17 7.95 -1.20
C CYS A 48 8.03 7.68 0.02
N THR A 49 9.20 8.34 0.11
CA THR A 49 10.05 8.25 1.28
C THR A 49 9.36 8.86 2.50
N THR A 50 8.73 10.03 2.34
CA THR A 50 7.97 10.67 3.42
C THR A 50 6.85 9.74 3.91
N GLU A 51 6.09 9.17 3.00
CA GLU A 51 4.98 8.27 3.37
C GLU A 51 5.51 7.03 4.11
N ALA A 52 6.54 6.39 3.57
CA ALA A 52 7.10 5.17 4.17
C ALA A 52 7.67 5.44 5.56
N THR A 53 8.39 6.55 5.73
CA THR A 53 8.97 6.88 7.04
C THR A 53 7.89 7.29 8.05
N CYS A 54 6.78 7.87 7.60
CA CYS A 54 5.64 8.12 8.49
C CYS A 54 5.03 6.81 9.01
N PHE A 55 4.89 5.80 8.15
CA PHE A 55 4.45 4.48 8.60
C PHE A 55 5.48 3.85 9.53
N ARG A 56 6.77 3.96 9.20
CA ARG A 56 7.84 3.45 10.05
C ARG A 56 7.80 4.05 11.45
N ASP A 57 7.67 5.37 11.54
CA ASP A 57 7.69 6.06 12.82
C ASP A 57 6.48 5.72 13.69
N ARG A 58 5.40 5.23 13.08
CA ARG A 58 4.19 4.81 13.79
C ARG A 58 3.99 3.30 13.81
N PHE A 59 5.03 2.55 13.45
CA PHE A 59 4.89 1.10 13.31
C PHE A 59 4.45 0.41 14.59
N ALA A 60 4.95 0.88 15.74
CA ALA A 60 4.53 0.33 17.03
C ALA A 60 3.03 0.49 17.27
N ALA A 61 2.44 1.57 16.79
CA ALA A 61 0.99 1.80 16.88
C ALA A 61 0.21 0.78 16.04
N PHE A 62 0.73 0.43 14.86
CA PHE A 62 0.11 -0.60 14.04
C PHE A 62 0.24 -1.98 14.67
N GLU A 63 1.43 -2.30 15.21
CA GLU A 63 1.63 -3.57 15.88
C GLU A 63 0.73 -3.72 17.12
N ALA A 64 0.56 -2.65 17.87
CA ALA A 64 -0.29 -2.66 19.07
C ALA A 64 -1.75 -2.95 18.71
N ARG A 65 -2.14 -2.67 17.48
CA ARG A 65 -3.50 -2.90 16.97
C ARG A 65 -3.63 -4.20 16.17
N ASN A 66 -2.57 -4.98 16.11
CA ASN A 66 -2.48 -6.21 15.32
C ASN A 66 -2.77 -5.95 13.84
N VAL A 67 -2.16 -4.90 13.30
CA VAL A 67 -2.34 -4.48 11.91
C VAL A 67 -1.07 -4.74 11.13
N THR A 68 -1.20 -5.38 9.97
CA THR A 68 -0.09 -5.63 9.05
C THR A 68 -0.09 -4.56 7.98
N VAL A 69 1.09 -4.00 7.69
CA VAL A 69 1.24 -2.96 6.66
C VAL A 69 1.93 -3.54 5.45
N PHE A 70 1.32 -3.39 4.28
CA PHE A 70 1.88 -3.77 2.99
C PHE A 70 2.00 -2.53 2.12
N GLY A 71 3.23 -2.22 1.70
CA GLY A 71 3.47 -1.16 0.73
C GLY A 71 3.72 -1.78 -0.64
N ILE A 72 3.00 -1.36 -1.66
CA ILE A 72 3.05 -1.99 -2.99
C ILE A 72 3.41 -0.95 -4.05
N SER A 73 4.39 -1.28 -4.88
CA SER A 73 4.76 -0.48 -6.04
C SER A 73 5.17 -1.41 -7.18
N ASP A 74 5.39 -0.83 -8.36
CA ASP A 74 5.88 -1.62 -9.50
C ASP A 74 7.41 -1.69 -9.56
N ASP A 75 8.10 -1.28 -8.51
CA ASP A 75 9.54 -1.38 -8.43
C ASP A 75 10.00 -2.84 -8.32
N PRO A 76 11.17 -3.17 -8.87
CA PRO A 76 11.71 -4.53 -8.70
C PRO A 76 12.18 -4.77 -7.27
N VAL A 77 12.32 -6.04 -6.92
CA VAL A 77 12.71 -6.46 -5.57
C VAL A 77 14.00 -5.78 -5.10
N ASP A 78 15.00 -5.65 -5.98
CA ASP A 78 16.29 -5.03 -5.61
C ASP A 78 16.12 -3.58 -5.17
N ASP A 79 15.25 -2.83 -5.83
CA ASP A 79 14.98 -1.45 -5.48
C ASP A 79 14.25 -1.37 -4.13
N LEU A 80 13.34 -2.30 -3.87
CA LEU A 80 12.64 -2.37 -2.60
C LEU A 80 13.58 -2.73 -1.46
N ALA A 81 14.53 -3.63 -1.71
CA ALA A 81 15.54 -4.00 -0.72
C ALA A 81 16.40 -2.79 -0.34
N ALA A 82 16.85 -2.02 -1.32
CA ALA A 82 17.63 -0.81 -1.07
C ALA A 82 16.82 0.23 -0.31
N PHE A 83 15.55 0.41 -0.66
CA PHE A 83 14.65 1.36 -0.02
C PHE A 83 14.43 0.99 1.45
N ALA A 84 14.13 -0.28 1.71
CA ALA A 84 13.92 -0.77 3.07
C ALA A 84 15.17 -0.61 3.94
N GLU A 85 16.34 -0.93 3.38
CA GLU A 85 17.60 -0.84 4.10
C GLU A 85 17.96 0.62 4.40
N THR A 86 17.85 1.50 3.39
CA THR A 86 18.21 2.90 3.54
C THR A 86 17.39 3.60 4.62
N HIS A 87 16.12 3.26 4.74
CA HIS A 87 15.20 3.96 5.65
C HIS A 87 14.74 3.10 6.83
N ASP A 88 15.32 1.91 7.02
CA ASP A 88 14.96 1.00 8.11
C ASP A 88 13.46 0.74 8.18
N LEU A 89 12.86 0.36 7.06
CA LEU A 89 11.42 0.13 6.99
C LEU A 89 11.07 -1.24 7.58
N PRO A 90 10.26 -1.30 8.63
CA PRO A 90 10.00 -2.56 9.34
C PRO A 90 8.82 -3.37 8.80
N PHE A 91 8.19 -2.92 7.73
CA PHE A 91 7.01 -3.58 7.17
C PHE A 91 7.32 -4.14 5.79
N GLU A 92 6.37 -4.89 5.24
CA GLU A 92 6.54 -5.54 3.94
C GLU A 92 6.43 -4.55 2.80
N LEU A 93 7.44 -4.55 1.92
CA LEU A 93 7.40 -3.84 0.65
C LEU A 93 7.25 -4.89 -0.43
N LEU A 94 6.22 -4.78 -1.24
CA LEU A 94 5.88 -5.82 -2.22
C LEU A 94 6.07 -5.31 -3.64
N SER A 95 6.63 -6.16 -4.48
CA SER A 95 6.91 -5.84 -5.88
C SER A 95 5.77 -6.32 -6.76
N ASP A 96 5.17 -5.39 -7.51
CA ASP A 96 4.09 -5.65 -8.46
C ASP A 96 4.51 -5.12 -9.83
N PRO A 97 5.53 -5.77 -10.46
CA PRO A 97 6.23 -5.17 -11.61
C PRO A 97 5.34 -4.86 -12.81
N ASP A 98 4.26 -5.61 -13.00
CA ASP A 98 3.35 -5.39 -14.11
C ASP A 98 2.13 -4.56 -13.72
N GLY A 99 2.02 -4.14 -12.47
CA GLY A 99 0.87 -3.39 -11.98
C GLY A 99 -0.41 -4.19 -11.91
N GLU A 100 -0.31 -5.51 -11.90
CA GLU A 100 -1.47 -6.39 -11.92
C GLU A 100 -2.31 -6.25 -10.65
N VAL A 101 -1.68 -6.30 -9.49
CA VAL A 101 -2.37 -6.11 -8.22
C VAL A 101 -2.86 -4.67 -8.09
N GLY A 102 -2.04 -3.71 -8.52
CA GLY A 102 -2.45 -2.31 -8.54
C GLY A 102 -3.73 -2.11 -9.34
N ARG A 103 -3.85 -2.74 -10.51
CA ARG A 103 -5.07 -2.66 -11.32
C ARG A 103 -6.26 -3.30 -10.64
N ALA A 104 -6.06 -4.42 -9.94
CA ALA A 104 -7.12 -5.08 -9.21
C ALA A 104 -7.67 -4.20 -8.08
N TYR A 105 -6.82 -3.34 -7.53
CA TYR A 105 -7.21 -2.39 -6.48
C TYR A 105 -7.52 -0.99 -7.04
N ASP A 106 -7.68 -0.85 -8.36
CA ASP A 106 -7.93 0.44 -9.01
C ASP A 106 -6.89 1.50 -8.67
N SER A 107 -5.65 1.06 -8.48
CA SER A 107 -4.54 1.90 -8.04
C SER A 107 -3.35 1.87 -9.00
N TYR A 108 -3.58 1.46 -10.23
CA TYR A 108 -2.57 1.47 -11.28
C TYR A 108 -3.25 1.74 -12.61
N GLY A 109 -2.67 2.59 -13.41
CA GLY A 109 -3.23 2.90 -14.71
C GLY A 109 -2.53 4.06 -15.37
N GLU A 110 -3.20 4.64 -16.34
CA GLU A 110 -2.65 5.71 -17.15
C GLU A 110 -2.50 7.00 -16.37
N LYS A 111 -1.31 7.56 -16.44
CA LYS A 111 -0.98 8.86 -15.88
C LYS A 111 -0.54 9.80 -16.99
N ASN A 112 -0.87 11.08 -16.86
CA ASN A 112 -0.43 12.12 -17.78
C ASN A 112 0.43 13.13 -17.02
N MET A 113 1.68 13.30 -17.44
CA MET A 113 2.59 14.23 -16.80
C MET A 113 3.47 14.88 -17.87
N PHE A 114 3.48 16.21 -17.91
CA PHE A 114 4.26 16.99 -18.87
C PHE A 114 3.95 16.60 -20.31
N GLY A 115 2.69 16.35 -20.62
CA GLY A 115 2.26 15.96 -21.96
C GLY A 115 2.57 14.53 -22.36
N ARG A 116 3.10 13.74 -21.43
CA ARG A 116 3.40 12.33 -21.65
C ARG A 116 2.38 11.45 -20.93
N THR A 117 2.02 10.36 -21.58
CA THR A 117 1.15 9.35 -20.99
C THR A 117 1.96 8.10 -20.68
N PHE A 118 1.81 7.56 -19.50
CA PHE A 118 2.47 6.32 -19.08
C PHE A 118 1.63 5.63 -18.02
N ASP A 119 1.86 4.34 -17.83
CA ASP A 119 1.20 3.58 -16.78
C ASP A 119 2.00 3.67 -15.50
N GLY A 120 1.32 3.85 -14.38
CA GLY A 120 1.98 3.93 -13.08
C GLY A 120 1.01 3.74 -11.93
N THR A 121 1.58 3.68 -10.73
CA THR A 121 0.83 3.45 -9.50
C THR A 121 0.26 4.77 -8.99
N PHE A 122 -1.00 4.74 -8.57
CA PHE A 122 -1.65 5.88 -7.90
C PHE A 122 -1.43 5.75 -6.40
N ARG A 123 -1.30 6.89 -5.71
CA ARG A 123 -1.08 6.90 -4.25
C ARG A 123 -2.42 6.72 -3.53
N ASN A 124 -2.85 5.49 -3.47
CA ASN A 124 -4.11 5.09 -2.82
C ASN A 124 -3.82 4.10 -1.69
N SER A 125 -4.69 4.06 -0.70
CA SER A 125 -4.56 3.11 0.40
C SER A 125 -5.90 2.51 0.75
N TYR A 126 -5.84 1.28 1.26
CA TYR A 126 -7.01 0.56 1.73
C TYR A 126 -6.76 -0.01 3.11
N ILE A 127 -7.80 -0.03 3.94
CA ILE A 127 -7.80 -0.85 5.14
C ILE A 127 -8.67 -2.05 4.84
N VAL A 128 -8.11 -3.25 5.02
CA VAL A 128 -8.78 -4.53 4.79
C VAL A 128 -9.05 -5.16 6.14
N ASP A 129 -10.29 -5.60 6.38
CA ASP A 129 -10.64 -6.20 7.66
C ASP A 129 -10.18 -7.67 7.74
N PRO A 130 -10.28 -8.30 8.93
CA PRO A 130 -9.81 -9.68 9.08
C PRO A 130 -10.53 -10.70 8.21
N GLU A 131 -11.68 -10.34 7.67
CA GLU A 131 -12.46 -11.22 6.80
C GLU A 131 -12.13 -11.03 5.33
N GLY A 132 -11.19 -10.14 5.01
CA GLY A 132 -10.76 -9.92 3.64
C GLY A 132 -11.59 -8.92 2.86
N GLN A 133 -12.39 -8.11 3.55
CA GLN A 133 -13.20 -7.07 2.91
C GLN A 133 -12.59 -5.70 3.12
N VAL A 134 -12.78 -4.81 2.15
CA VAL A 134 -12.35 -3.42 2.28
C VAL A 134 -13.19 -2.74 3.35
N ALA A 135 -12.53 -2.19 4.36
CA ALA A 135 -13.18 -1.44 5.43
C ALA A 135 -13.15 0.06 5.18
N ARG A 136 -12.07 0.57 4.59
CA ARG A 136 -11.89 1.97 4.22
C ARG A 136 -11.06 2.08 2.97
N ALA A 137 -11.29 3.12 2.18
CA ALA A 137 -10.51 3.41 0.97
C ALA A 137 -10.09 4.88 0.99
N PHE A 138 -8.84 5.16 0.61
CA PHE A 138 -8.27 6.51 0.58
C PHE A 138 -7.67 6.76 -0.79
N GLU A 139 -8.18 7.72 -1.50
CA GLU A 139 -7.74 8.05 -2.85
C GLU A 139 -6.85 9.28 -2.86
N GLY A 140 -5.74 9.21 -3.61
CA GLY A 140 -4.88 10.37 -3.82
C GLY A 140 -4.35 10.96 -2.52
N VAL A 141 -3.81 10.13 -1.63
CA VAL A 141 -3.42 10.56 -0.29
C VAL A 141 -2.18 11.44 -0.30
N SER A 142 -2.07 12.31 0.69
CA SER A 142 -0.87 13.10 0.93
C SER A 142 0.17 12.25 1.67
N PRO A 143 1.43 12.24 1.22
CA PRO A 143 2.45 11.42 1.87
C PRO A 143 2.65 11.72 3.36
N ASP A 144 2.61 12.99 3.73
CA ASP A 144 2.73 13.38 5.13
C ASP A 144 1.36 13.30 5.81
N GLY A 145 1.35 12.78 7.02
CA GLY A 145 0.12 12.69 7.82
C GLY A 145 -0.80 11.52 7.49
N HIS A 146 -0.55 10.79 6.40
CA HIS A 146 -1.44 9.69 6.02
C HIS A 146 -1.42 8.54 7.02
N ALA A 147 -0.25 8.19 7.55
CA ALA A 147 -0.16 7.12 8.55
C ALA A 147 -1.00 7.43 9.78
N ALA A 148 -1.00 8.69 10.24
CA ALA A 148 -1.84 9.10 11.37
C ALA A 148 -3.33 9.02 11.02
N GLU A 149 -3.70 9.39 9.81
CA GLU A 149 -5.07 9.28 9.31
C GLU A 149 -5.54 7.83 9.30
N ILE A 150 -4.68 6.91 8.88
CA ILE A 150 -4.98 5.48 8.88
C ILE A 150 -5.20 4.97 10.31
N ILE A 151 -4.35 5.37 11.26
CA ILE A 151 -4.48 4.96 12.66
C ILE A 151 -5.82 5.44 13.24
N GLU A 152 -6.20 6.67 12.94
CA GLU A 152 -7.48 7.22 13.39
C GLU A 152 -8.65 6.38 12.84
N ALA A 153 -8.59 6.03 11.55
CA ALA A 153 -9.62 5.19 10.94
C ALA A 153 -9.67 3.78 11.57
N LEU A 154 -8.51 3.20 11.88
CA LEU A 154 -8.44 1.90 12.54
C LEU A 154 -9.09 1.94 13.91
N ASP A 155 -8.89 3.02 14.66
CA ASP A 155 -9.51 3.16 15.97
C ASP A 155 -11.04 3.27 15.89
N GLU A 156 -11.56 3.82 14.81
CA GLU A 156 -13.01 3.85 14.56
C GLU A 156 -13.56 2.47 14.21
N LEU A 157 -12.73 1.62 13.60
CA LEU A 157 -13.15 0.30 13.14
C LEU A 157 -13.02 -0.80 14.19
N GLN A 158 -12.12 -0.62 15.13
CA GLN A 158 -11.81 -1.65 16.14
C GLN A 158 -12.57 -1.49 17.46
#